data_446f6ac677de324e841830a1a6ed922c
#
_entry.id   446f6ac677de324e841830a1a6ed922c
#
_cell.length_a   1.000
_cell.length_b   1.000
_cell.length_c   1.000
_cell.angle_alpha   90.00
_cell.angle_beta   90.00
_cell.angle_gamma   90.00
#
_symmetry.space_group_name_H-M   'P 1'
#
loop_
_entity.id
_entity.type
_entity.pdbx_description
1 polymer ?
#
loop_
_entity_poly.entity_id
_entity_poly.type
_entity_poly.pdbx_seq_one_letter_code
_entity_poly.pdbx_strand_id
1 'polypeptide(L)'
;MIIGADEAECLDYLRRLAIAEPRSLYHWSSYVVAEINGEHAAALCGFEPRDGGWAIAGEAISNVQRDLGWTDAQAAASYQRVAPVWAACMPPDAGADIVVENVATRPAYRRRGLADILLDVITRDAIRRGCRLAQVTTYIGNDAARSAYEKAGFKVRDEKRCTDLEKLLGVPGFVRLTRELAS
;
A
#
# COMPACT_ATOMS: atom_id res chain seq x y z
N MET A 1 -3.17 17.32 -4.14
CA MET A 1 -2.48 16.37 -3.27
C MET A 1 -3.45 15.82 -2.23
N ILE A 2 -3.36 14.53 -1.88
CA ILE A 2 -4.38 13.87 -1.04
C ILE A 2 -4.48 14.48 0.36
N ILE A 3 -3.36 14.79 1.01
CA ILE A 3 -3.36 15.39 2.35
C ILE A 3 -3.49 16.94 2.33
N GLY A 4 -3.50 17.55 1.16
CA GLY A 4 -3.66 19.01 1.03
C GLY A 4 -2.42 19.83 1.37
N ALA A 5 -1.24 19.20 1.41
CA ALA A 5 0.05 19.78 1.71
C ALA A 5 0.96 19.82 0.46
N ASP A 6 2.03 20.59 0.49
CA ASP A 6 3.02 20.57 -0.57
C ASP A 6 3.91 19.31 -0.53
N GLU A 7 4.84 19.18 -1.46
CA GLU A 7 5.69 17.98 -1.57
C GLU A 7 6.62 17.81 -0.35
N ALA A 8 7.18 18.89 0.17
CA ALA A 8 8.10 18.85 1.30
C ALA A 8 7.38 18.45 2.59
N GLU A 9 6.20 19.00 2.82
CA GLU A 9 5.32 18.63 3.93
C GLU A 9 4.86 17.18 3.82
N CYS A 10 4.54 16.71 2.61
CA CYS A 10 4.19 15.31 2.38
C CYS A 10 5.35 14.36 2.69
N LEU A 11 6.57 14.71 2.30
CA LEU A 11 7.76 13.92 2.59
C LEU A 11 8.08 13.88 4.08
N ASP A 12 7.95 14.99 4.81
CA ASP A 12 8.12 15.01 6.27
C ASP A 12 7.06 14.16 6.97
N TYR A 13 5.81 14.28 6.54
CA TYR A 13 4.72 13.45 7.03
C TYR A 13 4.99 11.95 6.85
N LEU A 14 5.42 11.53 5.66
CA LEU A 14 5.74 10.14 5.37
C LEU A 14 6.96 9.63 6.16
N ARG A 15 7.99 10.48 6.36
CA ARG A 15 9.15 10.14 7.21
C ARG A 15 8.74 9.89 8.65
N ARG A 16 7.83 10.72 9.20
CA ARG A 16 7.29 10.53 10.55
C ARG A 16 6.46 9.25 10.65
N LEU A 17 5.62 8.97 9.66
CA LEU A 17 4.88 7.69 9.61
C LEU A 17 5.81 6.47 9.55
N ALA A 18 6.95 6.60 8.87
CA ALA A 18 7.91 5.49 8.77
C ALA A 18 8.59 5.13 10.10
N ILE A 19 8.48 5.96 11.12
CA ILE A 19 9.06 5.72 12.46
C ILE A 19 8.01 5.82 13.58
N ALA A 20 6.73 6.00 13.24
CA ALA A 20 5.66 6.20 14.21
C ALA A 20 5.29 4.91 14.95
N GLU A 21 4.92 5.07 16.23
CA GLU A 21 4.25 4.03 17.00
C GLU A 21 2.74 4.32 17.11
N PRO A 22 1.90 3.30 17.11
CA PRO A 22 2.25 1.87 16.96
C PRO A 22 2.74 1.56 15.54
N ARG A 23 3.58 0.53 15.40
CA ARG A 23 4.14 0.12 14.11
C ARG A 23 3.05 -0.36 13.16
N SER A 24 2.80 0.44 12.16
CA SER A 24 1.78 0.17 11.14
C SER A 24 2.40 -0.34 9.83
N LEU A 25 1.56 -0.57 8.84
CA LEU A 25 2.02 -0.88 7.46
C LEU A 25 2.89 0.24 6.86
N TYR A 26 2.86 1.45 7.40
CA TYR A 26 3.73 2.56 6.98
C TYR A 26 5.08 2.60 7.71
N HIS A 27 5.23 1.86 8.82
CA HIS A 27 6.49 1.81 9.56
C HIS A 27 7.56 1.09 8.73
N TRP A 28 8.79 1.60 8.77
CA TRP A 28 9.90 1.06 7.97
C TRP A 28 10.12 -0.45 8.14
N SER A 29 9.87 -1.01 9.34
CA SER A 29 10.03 -2.43 9.62
C SER A 29 9.02 -3.35 8.91
N SER A 30 7.95 -2.78 8.33
CA SER A 30 6.97 -3.51 7.54
C SER A 30 7.39 -3.68 6.08
N TYR A 31 8.53 -3.08 5.68
CA TYR A 31 9.00 -3.13 4.30
C TYR A 31 10.07 -4.18 4.08
N VAL A 32 9.96 -4.85 2.93
CA VAL A 32 11.06 -5.58 2.31
C VAL A 32 11.68 -4.68 1.25
N VAL A 33 13.01 -4.52 1.31
CA VAL A 33 13.74 -3.58 0.44
C VAL A 33 14.76 -4.35 -0.40
N ALA A 34 14.78 -4.07 -1.69
CA ALA A 34 15.84 -4.52 -2.59
C ALA A 34 16.92 -3.45 -2.69
N GLU A 35 18.16 -3.85 -2.43
CA GLU A 35 19.33 -3.00 -2.54
C GLU A 35 20.19 -3.41 -3.75
N ILE A 36 20.74 -2.43 -4.47
CA ILE A 36 21.71 -2.63 -5.55
C ILE A 36 22.87 -1.67 -5.31
N ASN A 37 24.05 -2.22 -5.11
CA ASN A 37 25.29 -1.45 -4.89
C ASN A 37 25.18 -0.42 -3.74
N GLY A 38 24.54 -0.79 -2.64
CA GLY A 38 24.34 0.09 -1.48
C GLY A 38 23.19 1.11 -1.64
N GLU A 39 22.44 1.06 -2.75
CA GLU A 39 21.27 1.94 -2.95
C GLU A 39 19.95 1.17 -2.86
N HIS A 40 18.98 1.72 -2.12
CA HIS A 40 17.64 1.18 -2.04
C HIS A 40 16.94 1.37 -3.40
N ALA A 41 16.73 0.28 -4.12
CA ALA A 41 16.25 0.27 -5.50
C ALA A 41 14.74 0.06 -5.63
N ALA A 42 14.17 -0.78 -4.78
CA ALA A 42 12.74 -1.09 -4.73
C ALA A 42 12.31 -1.47 -3.32
N ALA A 43 11.03 -1.33 -3.03
CA ALA A 43 10.46 -1.75 -1.76
C ALA A 43 8.98 -2.16 -1.95
N LEU A 44 8.50 -2.99 -1.05
CA LEU A 44 7.07 -3.22 -0.81
C LEU A 44 6.84 -3.48 0.67
N CYS A 45 5.61 -3.32 1.14
CA CYS A 45 5.22 -3.82 2.45
C CYS A 45 4.15 -4.91 2.33
N GLY A 46 4.07 -5.74 3.37
CA GLY A 46 3.01 -6.71 3.53
C GLY A 46 2.55 -6.74 4.98
N PHE A 47 1.25 -6.81 5.20
CA PHE A 47 0.66 -6.89 6.53
C PHE A 47 -0.49 -7.89 6.56
N GLU A 48 -0.72 -8.45 7.73
CA GLU A 48 -1.83 -9.35 7.98
C GLU A 48 -3.01 -8.55 8.57
N PRO A 49 -4.18 -8.50 7.89
CA PRO A 49 -5.33 -7.72 8.38
C PRO A 49 -5.78 -8.11 9.79
N ARG A 50 -5.61 -9.40 10.15
CA ARG A 50 -5.94 -9.92 11.50
C ARG A 50 -5.12 -9.29 12.63
N ASP A 51 -3.93 -8.74 12.33
CA ASP A 51 -3.05 -8.10 13.30
C ASP A 51 -3.37 -6.60 13.49
N GLY A 52 -4.59 -6.19 13.14
CA GLY A 52 -5.07 -4.82 13.32
C GLY A 52 -4.80 -3.88 12.15
N GLY A 53 -4.06 -4.31 11.14
CA GLY A 53 -3.79 -3.68 9.85
C GLY A 53 -4.12 -2.18 9.72
N TRP A 54 -5.30 -1.88 9.18
CA TRP A 54 -5.74 -0.50 8.93
C TRP A 54 -6.08 0.29 10.20
N ALA A 55 -6.51 -0.37 11.28
CA ALA A 55 -6.80 0.30 12.55
C ALA A 55 -5.52 0.84 13.18
N ILE A 56 -4.46 0.03 13.19
CA ILE A 56 -3.12 0.44 13.65
C ILE A 56 -2.58 1.58 12.77
N ALA A 57 -2.78 1.50 11.46
CA ALA A 57 -2.38 2.58 10.56
C ALA A 57 -3.12 3.90 10.87
N GLY A 58 -4.41 3.84 11.18
CA GLY A 58 -5.21 4.99 11.60
C GLY A 58 -4.70 5.63 12.89
N GLU A 59 -4.31 4.82 13.87
CA GLU A 59 -3.72 5.31 15.12
C GLU A 59 -2.36 5.98 14.90
N ALA A 60 -1.46 5.35 14.15
CA ALA A 60 -0.16 5.93 13.79
C ALA A 60 -0.32 7.27 13.03
N ILE A 61 -1.26 7.34 12.07
CA ILE A 61 -1.61 8.58 11.37
C ILE A 61 -2.05 9.67 12.35
N SER A 62 -2.95 9.36 13.28
CA SER A 62 -3.46 10.31 14.26
C SER A 62 -2.35 10.82 15.19
N ASN A 63 -1.42 9.96 15.59
CA ASN A 63 -0.26 10.34 16.39
C ASN A 63 0.65 11.32 15.62
N VAL A 64 1.00 11.00 14.38
CA VAL A 64 1.82 11.89 13.54
C VAL A 64 1.16 13.24 13.30
N GLN A 65 -0.16 13.27 13.04
CA GLN A 65 -0.90 14.51 12.88
C GLN A 65 -0.83 15.38 14.15
N ARG A 66 -0.97 14.77 15.33
CA ARG A 66 -0.84 15.46 16.63
C ARG A 66 0.57 16.01 16.84
N ASP A 67 1.61 15.22 16.53
CA ASP A 67 3.00 15.63 16.66
C ASP A 67 3.39 16.77 15.70
N LEU A 68 2.70 16.85 14.55
CA LEU A 68 2.79 17.98 13.62
C LEU A 68 1.97 19.21 14.04
N GLY A 69 1.27 19.13 15.18
CA GLY A 69 0.45 20.22 15.69
C GLY A 69 -0.85 20.45 14.92
N TRP A 70 -1.34 19.45 14.20
CA TRP A 70 -2.61 19.57 13.51
C TRP A 70 -3.75 19.70 14.53
N THR A 71 -4.65 20.62 14.24
CA THR A 71 -5.92 20.72 14.99
C THR A 71 -6.86 19.58 14.59
N ASP A 72 -7.83 19.27 15.47
CA ASP A 72 -8.86 18.27 15.16
C ASP A 72 -9.60 18.60 13.86
N ALA A 73 -9.83 19.88 13.58
CA ALA A 73 -10.46 20.33 12.34
C ALA A 73 -9.60 20.03 11.10
N GLN A 74 -8.29 20.19 11.18
CA GLN A 74 -7.36 19.85 10.08
C GLN A 74 -7.29 18.34 9.86
N ALA A 75 -7.18 17.55 10.92
CA ALA A 75 -7.20 16.09 10.86
C ALA A 75 -8.52 15.58 10.25
N ALA A 76 -9.66 16.08 10.72
CA ALA A 76 -10.98 15.73 10.19
C ALA A 76 -11.11 16.10 8.70
N ALA A 77 -10.67 17.30 8.30
CA ALA A 77 -10.72 17.74 6.91
C ALA A 77 -9.84 16.87 5.98
N SER A 78 -8.66 16.44 6.45
CA SER A 78 -7.81 15.51 5.73
C SER A 78 -8.50 14.16 5.54
N TYR A 79 -9.06 13.60 6.60
CA TYR A 79 -9.80 12.33 6.56
C TYR A 79 -11.02 12.40 5.63
N GLN A 80 -11.85 13.43 5.76
CA GLN A 80 -13.07 13.60 4.95
C GLN A 80 -12.79 13.76 3.45
N ARG A 81 -11.60 14.21 3.09
CA ARG A 81 -11.20 14.36 1.68
C ARG A 81 -10.97 13.00 1.00
N VAL A 82 -10.51 12.02 1.72
CA VAL A 82 -10.03 10.74 1.19
C VAL A 82 -10.93 9.57 1.57
N ALA A 83 -11.35 9.48 2.82
CA ALA A 83 -12.04 8.31 3.34
C ALA A 83 -13.35 7.96 2.61
N PRO A 84 -14.23 8.93 2.26
CA PRO A 84 -15.44 8.61 1.51
C PRO A 84 -15.16 8.02 0.13
N VAL A 85 -14.13 8.55 -0.57
CA VAL A 85 -13.72 8.07 -1.89
C VAL A 85 -13.15 6.65 -1.76
N TRP A 86 -12.28 6.41 -0.78
CA TRP A 86 -11.73 5.08 -0.50
C TRP A 86 -12.83 4.08 -0.18
N ALA A 87 -13.75 4.41 0.75
CA ALA A 87 -14.85 3.54 1.13
C ALA A 87 -15.77 3.19 -0.05
N ALA A 88 -16.04 4.17 -0.92
CA ALA A 88 -16.88 3.96 -2.10
C ALA A 88 -16.17 3.19 -3.22
N CYS A 89 -14.86 3.38 -3.37
CA CYS A 89 -14.12 2.95 -4.55
C CYS A 89 -13.30 1.67 -4.35
N MET A 90 -12.89 1.36 -3.12
CA MET A 90 -12.16 0.12 -2.86
C MET A 90 -13.04 -1.10 -3.12
N PRO A 91 -12.52 -2.15 -3.78
CA PRO A 91 -13.20 -3.42 -3.85
C PRO A 91 -13.46 -3.98 -2.45
N PRO A 92 -14.55 -4.76 -2.24
CA PRO A 92 -14.81 -5.42 -0.96
C PRO A 92 -13.62 -6.29 -0.53
N ASP A 93 -13.42 -6.47 0.78
CA ASP A 93 -12.34 -7.33 1.28
C ASP A 93 -12.43 -8.74 0.68
N ALA A 94 -11.28 -9.27 0.27
CA ALA A 94 -11.17 -10.62 -0.27
C ALA A 94 -11.04 -11.70 0.81
N GLY A 95 -10.94 -11.33 2.08
CA GLY A 95 -10.59 -12.24 3.16
C GLY A 95 -9.14 -12.72 3.06
N ALA A 96 -8.25 -11.90 2.55
CA ALA A 96 -6.84 -12.24 2.40
C ALA A 96 -6.14 -12.32 3.76
N ASP A 97 -5.27 -13.33 3.92
CA ASP A 97 -4.45 -13.48 5.12
C ASP A 97 -3.31 -12.45 5.14
N ILE A 98 -2.81 -12.09 3.96
CA ILE A 98 -1.80 -11.04 3.78
C ILE A 98 -2.18 -10.08 2.65
N VAL A 99 -2.03 -8.79 2.91
CA VAL A 99 -2.20 -7.71 1.91
C VAL A 99 -0.83 -7.11 1.59
N VAL A 100 -0.50 -7.07 0.30
CA VAL A 100 0.72 -6.42 -0.21
C VAL A 100 0.38 -5.01 -0.65
N GLU A 101 1.12 -4.04 -0.14
CA GLU A 101 0.90 -2.61 -0.39
C GLU A 101 2.21 -1.88 -0.71
N ASN A 102 2.09 -0.66 -1.20
CA ASN A 102 3.18 0.28 -1.41
C ASN A 102 4.34 -0.28 -2.27
N VAL A 103 4.02 -1.10 -3.28
CA VAL A 103 5.02 -1.65 -4.20
C VAL A 103 5.60 -0.53 -5.06
N ALA A 104 6.89 -0.26 -4.91
CA ALA A 104 7.57 0.81 -5.61
C ALA A 104 8.95 0.39 -6.09
N THR A 105 9.33 0.84 -7.29
CA THR A 105 10.70 0.71 -7.83
C THR A 105 11.15 2.08 -8.34
N ARG A 106 12.31 2.53 -7.85
CA ARG A 106 12.91 3.80 -8.29
C ARG A 106 13.12 3.78 -9.82
N PRO A 107 12.87 4.90 -10.52
CA PRO A 107 12.91 4.96 -11.99
C PRO A 107 14.17 4.36 -12.60
N ALA A 108 15.35 4.65 -12.05
CA ALA A 108 16.64 4.14 -12.52
C ALA A 108 16.81 2.61 -12.42
N TYR A 109 15.97 1.94 -11.62
CA TYR A 109 16.07 0.50 -11.37
C TYR A 109 14.88 -0.29 -11.93
N ARG A 110 13.96 0.37 -12.65
CA ARG A 110 12.83 -0.31 -13.29
C ARG A 110 13.28 -1.31 -14.36
N ARG A 111 12.40 -2.26 -14.70
CA ARG A 111 12.63 -3.33 -15.69
C ARG A 111 13.81 -4.27 -15.38
N ARG A 112 14.18 -4.39 -14.10
CA ARG A 112 15.21 -5.31 -13.62
C ARG A 112 14.65 -6.49 -12.81
N GLY A 113 13.32 -6.69 -12.81
CA GLY A 113 12.67 -7.78 -12.09
C GLY A 113 12.62 -7.62 -10.57
N LEU A 114 12.89 -6.41 -10.03
CA LEU A 114 12.96 -6.21 -8.57
C LEU A 114 11.60 -6.40 -7.89
N ALA A 115 10.51 -5.98 -8.52
CA ALA A 115 9.18 -6.22 -8.00
C ALA A 115 8.87 -7.73 -7.90
N ASP A 116 9.27 -8.52 -8.91
CA ASP A 116 9.08 -9.97 -8.92
C ASP A 116 9.83 -10.63 -7.75
N ILE A 117 11.09 -10.20 -7.51
CA ILE A 117 11.91 -10.72 -6.41
C ILE A 117 11.27 -10.39 -5.05
N LEU A 118 10.83 -9.15 -4.85
CA LEU A 118 10.21 -8.72 -3.61
C LEU A 118 8.88 -9.43 -3.36
N LEU A 119 8.06 -9.61 -4.40
CA LEU A 119 6.80 -10.37 -4.32
C LEU A 119 7.04 -11.85 -3.99
N ASP A 120 8.10 -12.45 -4.53
CA ASP A 120 8.49 -13.82 -4.16
C ASP A 120 8.92 -13.90 -2.70
N VAL A 121 9.74 -12.96 -2.22
CA VAL A 121 10.19 -12.90 -0.82
C VAL A 121 9.02 -12.79 0.14
N ILE A 122 8.12 -11.82 -0.08
CA ILE A 122 6.99 -11.60 0.83
C ILE A 122 5.99 -12.75 0.82
N THR A 123 5.73 -13.37 -0.34
CA THR A 123 4.80 -14.50 -0.43
C THR A 123 5.39 -15.77 0.19
N ARG A 124 6.69 -16.03 0.04
CA ARG A 124 7.35 -17.14 0.76
C ARG A 124 7.33 -16.94 2.27
N ASP A 125 7.53 -15.73 2.74
CA ASP A 125 7.44 -15.41 4.16
C ASP A 125 6.01 -15.62 4.67
N ALA A 126 5.01 -15.18 3.92
CA ALA A 126 3.61 -15.39 4.23
C ALA A 126 3.25 -16.89 4.33
N ILE A 127 3.74 -17.71 3.40
CA ILE A 127 3.56 -19.18 3.45
C ILE A 127 4.15 -19.75 4.74
N ARG A 128 5.37 -19.35 5.12
CA ARG A 128 5.99 -19.82 6.38
C ARG A 128 5.19 -19.43 7.62
N ARG A 129 4.44 -18.34 7.58
CA ARG A 129 3.54 -17.88 8.64
C ARG A 129 2.14 -18.51 8.57
N GLY A 130 1.89 -19.40 7.62
CA GLY A 130 0.62 -20.13 7.45
C GLY A 130 -0.46 -19.33 6.70
N CYS A 131 -0.11 -18.25 6.01
CA CYS A 131 -1.03 -17.54 5.14
C CYS A 131 -1.39 -18.38 3.91
N ARG A 132 -2.64 -18.35 3.51
CA ARG A 132 -3.18 -19.13 2.38
C ARG A 132 -3.63 -18.26 1.21
N LEU A 133 -3.97 -17.01 1.45
CA LEU A 133 -4.44 -16.07 0.44
C LEU A 133 -3.70 -14.75 0.56
N ALA A 134 -3.00 -14.37 -0.51
CA ALA A 134 -2.41 -13.04 -0.65
C ALA A 134 -3.28 -12.15 -1.55
N GLN A 135 -3.30 -10.86 -1.26
CA GLN A 135 -3.98 -9.84 -2.04
C GLN A 135 -3.03 -8.69 -2.37
N VAL A 136 -3.21 -8.10 -3.53
CA VAL A 136 -2.62 -6.82 -3.93
C VAL A 136 -3.65 -6.02 -4.71
N THR A 137 -3.64 -4.69 -4.56
CA THR A 137 -4.53 -3.78 -5.28
C THR A 137 -3.71 -2.78 -6.08
N THR A 138 -4.17 -2.46 -7.30
CA THR A 138 -3.56 -1.42 -8.13
C THR A 138 -4.64 -0.61 -8.84
N TYR A 139 -4.26 0.50 -9.45
CA TYR A 139 -5.18 1.30 -10.26
C TYR A 139 -5.46 0.65 -11.62
N ILE A 140 -6.69 0.80 -12.11
CA ILE A 140 -7.04 0.49 -13.50
C ILE A 140 -6.18 1.37 -14.42
N GLY A 141 -5.51 0.76 -15.40
CA GLY A 141 -4.56 1.42 -16.29
C GLY A 141 -3.11 1.39 -15.83
N ASN A 142 -2.82 0.88 -14.63
CA ASN A 142 -1.44 0.61 -14.20
C ASN A 142 -0.97 -0.76 -14.72
N ASP A 143 -0.82 -0.88 -16.04
CA ASP A 143 -0.51 -2.15 -16.70
C ASP A 143 0.85 -2.72 -16.28
N ALA A 144 1.80 -1.86 -15.93
CA ALA A 144 3.12 -2.29 -15.46
C ALA A 144 3.02 -3.02 -14.10
N ALA A 145 2.25 -2.48 -13.16
CA ALA A 145 2.02 -3.13 -11.87
C ALA A 145 1.20 -4.42 -12.04
N ARG A 146 0.11 -4.35 -12.82
CA ARG A 146 -0.72 -5.51 -13.12
C ARG A 146 0.10 -6.67 -13.70
N SER A 147 0.91 -6.40 -14.73
CA SER A 147 1.77 -7.41 -15.37
C SER A 147 2.78 -8.03 -14.38
N ALA A 148 3.38 -7.21 -13.50
CA ALA A 148 4.28 -7.73 -12.47
C ALA A 148 3.56 -8.65 -11.48
N TYR A 149 2.34 -8.29 -11.06
CA TYR A 149 1.54 -9.11 -10.15
C TYR A 149 1.07 -10.41 -10.81
N GLU A 150 0.59 -10.35 -12.08
CA GLU A 150 0.19 -11.54 -12.84
C GLU A 150 1.37 -12.50 -13.04
N LYS A 151 2.56 -11.99 -13.35
CA LYS A 151 3.79 -12.77 -13.46
C LYS A 151 4.18 -13.41 -12.13
N ALA A 152 3.93 -12.74 -11.00
CA ALA A 152 4.13 -13.29 -9.66
C ALA A 152 3.03 -14.28 -9.24
N GLY A 153 2.11 -14.66 -10.14
CA GLY A 153 1.06 -15.66 -9.91
C GLY A 153 -0.22 -15.12 -9.28
N PHE A 154 -0.35 -13.81 -9.16
CA PHE A 154 -1.63 -13.21 -8.78
C PHE A 154 -2.59 -13.22 -9.97
N LYS A 155 -3.88 -13.38 -9.70
CA LYS A 155 -4.94 -13.36 -10.71
C LYS A 155 -5.92 -12.24 -10.38
N VAL A 156 -6.42 -11.56 -11.40
CA VAL A 156 -7.49 -10.57 -11.22
C VAL A 156 -8.69 -11.27 -10.60
N ARG A 157 -9.12 -10.74 -9.46
CA ARG A 157 -10.32 -11.18 -8.77
C ARG A 157 -11.51 -10.31 -9.14
N ASP A 158 -11.33 -9.01 -9.08
CA ASP A 158 -12.36 -8.04 -9.45
C ASP A 158 -11.77 -6.67 -9.83
N GLU A 159 -12.58 -5.89 -10.52
CA GLU A 159 -12.31 -4.50 -10.85
C GLU A 159 -13.48 -3.65 -10.37
N LYS A 160 -13.17 -2.49 -9.81
CA LYS A 160 -14.18 -1.53 -9.39
C LYS A 160 -13.86 -0.15 -9.95
N ARG A 161 -14.71 0.31 -10.87
CA ARG A 161 -14.66 1.68 -11.39
C ARG A 161 -15.35 2.63 -10.43
N CYS A 162 -14.83 3.83 -10.34
CA CYS A 162 -15.34 4.82 -9.40
C CYS A 162 -15.08 6.24 -9.92
N THR A 163 -16.14 6.93 -10.27
CA THR A 163 -16.08 8.30 -10.81
C THR A 163 -15.46 9.29 -9.81
N ASP A 164 -15.66 9.10 -8.52
CA ASP A 164 -15.10 10.01 -7.52
C ASP A 164 -13.58 9.84 -7.39
N LEU A 165 -13.07 8.63 -7.55
CA LEU A 165 -11.63 8.38 -7.63
C LEU A 165 -11.02 9.00 -8.90
N GLU A 166 -11.73 8.90 -10.02
CA GLU A 166 -11.30 9.50 -11.27
C GLU A 166 -11.21 11.02 -11.17
N LYS A 167 -12.18 11.68 -10.53
CA LYS A 167 -12.13 13.12 -10.24
C LYS A 167 -11.00 13.51 -9.31
N LEU A 168 -10.71 12.66 -8.28
CA LEU A 168 -9.71 12.96 -7.26
C LEU A 168 -8.29 12.73 -7.74
N LEU A 169 -8.04 11.61 -8.44
CA LEU A 169 -6.71 11.13 -8.79
C LEU A 169 -6.47 10.94 -10.29
N GLY A 170 -7.47 11.14 -11.14
CA GLY A 170 -7.36 10.92 -12.58
C GLY A 170 -7.28 9.44 -12.97
N VAL A 171 -7.66 8.51 -12.09
CA VAL A 171 -7.63 7.07 -12.33
C VAL A 171 -9.03 6.46 -12.27
N PRO A 172 -9.40 5.57 -13.24
CA PRO A 172 -10.79 5.10 -13.37
C PRO A 172 -11.30 4.21 -12.24
N GLY A 173 -10.41 3.69 -11.37
CA GLY A 173 -10.78 2.77 -10.31
C GLY A 173 -9.64 1.85 -9.90
N PHE A 174 -10.00 0.75 -9.23
CA PHE A 174 -9.07 -0.25 -8.72
C PHE A 174 -9.24 -1.62 -9.38
N VAL A 175 -8.11 -2.31 -9.54
CA VAL A 175 -8.03 -3.74 -9.82
C VAL A 175 -7.48 -4.43 -8.60
N ARG A 176 -8.19 -5.43 -8.09
CA ARG A 176 -7.70 -6.32 -7.04
C ARG A 176 -7.29 -7.64 -7.63
N LEU A 177 -6.10 -8.08 -7.26
CA LEU A 177 -5.58 -9.38 -7.63
C LEU A 177 -5.35 -10.21 -6.36
N THR A 178 -5.55 -11.51 -6.46
CA THR A 178 -5.31 -12.47 -5.38
C THR A 178 -4.44 -13.61 -5.86
N ARG A 179 -3.69 -14.20 -4.92
CA ARG A 179 -2.89 -15.41 -5.14
C ARG A 179 -3.14 -16.38 -4.00
N GLU A 180 -3.58 -17.59 -4.33
CA GLU A 180 -3.56 -18.71 -3.39
C GLU A 180 -2.12 -19.10 -3.11
N LEU A 181 -1.76 -19.19 -1.84
CA LEU A 181 -0.44 -19.56 -1.36
C LEU A 181 -0.49 -21.05 -0.99
N ALA A 182 0.15 -21.88 -1.82
CA ALA A 182 0.28 -23.31 -1.52
C ALA A 182 1.32 -23.51 -0.41
N SER A 183 0.98 -24.37 0.54
CA SER A 183 1.89 -24.89 1.57
C SER A 183 2.99 -25.75 0.95
#